data_09d78d0dd78c2213462c7c03b3135601
#
_entry.id   09d78d0dd78c2213462c7c03b3135601
#
_cell.length_a   1.000
_cell.length_b   1.000
_cell.length_c   1.000
_cell.angle_alpha   90.00
_cell.angle_beta   90.00
_cell.angle_gamma   90.00
#
_symmetry.space_group_name_H-M   'P 1'
#
loop_
_entity.id
_entity.type
_entity.pdbx_description
1 polymer ?
#
loop_
_entity_poly.entity_id
_entity_poly.type
_entity_poly.pdbx_seq_one_letter_code
_entity_poly.pdbx_strand_id
1 'polypeptide(L)'
;IARYSLLWVVRLCCVSHFEAQYTDHLPVLGAVAARERLAGLEHEYDRRVREASSEDPEASRVRALVRDREQLRALRSFAEPILAEMAEWQTAQTWGDWLSAIERLAPRVLAKPERVVRVLRELAPLSAIGPVSLREVRDVLTPRLSSLTHEPPRRRHGRVFVGTPSAARGRSFKVVFVPGLAER
;
A
#
# COMPACT_ATOMS: atom_id res chain seq x y z
N ILE A 1 2.52 2.85 -14.64
CA ILE A 1 2.39 3.40 -13.27
C ILE A 1 1.78 2.29 -12.43
N ALA A 2 2.53 1.83 -11.42
CA ALA A 2 2.34 0.60 -10.69
C ALA A 2 1.06 0.59 -9.85
N ARG A 3 0.35 -0.54 -9.94
CA ARG A 3 -0.80 -0.89 -9.10
C ARG A 3 -0.30 -1.21 -7.69
N TYR A 4 -0.21 -0.23 -6.83
CA TYR A 4 0.03 -0.48 -5.42
C TYR A 4 -1.30 -0.78 -4.74
N SER A 5 -1.45 -1.97 -4.16
CA SER A 5 -2.63 -2.33 -3.38
C SER A 5 -2.51 -1.73 -1.98
N LEU A 6 -3.66 -1.43 -1.34
CA LEU A 6 -3.73 -0.95 0.06
C LEU A 6 -2.92 -1.86 1.01
N LEU A 7 -2.87 -3.16 0.71
CA LEU A 7 -2.02 -4.15 1.38
C LEU A 7 -0.52 -3.81 1.29
N TRP A 8 -0.07 -3.13 0.24
CA TRP A 8 1.33 -2.75 0.09
C TRP A 8 1.68 -1.54 0.97
N VAL A 9 0.78 -0.56 1.10
CA VAL A 9 0.95 0.59 2.00
C VAL A 9 0.93 0.12 3.45
N VAL A 10 -0.01 -0.77 3.82
CA VAL A 10 -0.04 -1.42 5.14
C VAL A 10 1.22 -2.27 5.36
N ARG A 11 1.73 -2.93 4.32
CA ARG A 11 2.96 -3.74 4.38
C ARG A 11 4.24 -2.90 4.42
N LEU A 12 4.25 -1.70 3.82
CA LEU A 12 5.37 -0.75 3.92
C LEU A 12 5.52 -0.20 5.35
N CYS A 13 4.41 -0.01 6.06
CA CYS A 13 4.41 0.33 7.48
C CYS A 13 4.79 -0.85 8.38
N CYS A 14 4.75 -2.08 7.86
CA CYS A 14 5.10 -3.32 8.56
C CYS A 14 6.45 -3.90 8.15
N VAL A 15 7.37 -3.10 7.57
CA VAL A 15 8.74 -3.56 7.28
C VAL A 15 9.57 -3.58 8.55
N SER A 16 9.42 -4.64 9.28
CA SER A 16 10.50 -5.42 9.86
C SER A 16 9.91 -6.65 10.53
N HIS A 17 10.47 -7.80 10.22
CA HIS A 17 10.32 -9.06 10.95
C HIS A 17 10.88 -8.86 12.38
N PHE A 18 10.16 -8.13 13.23
CA PHE A 18 10.48 -8.07 14.66
C PHE A 18 9.17 -8.17 15.45
N GLU A 19 9.09 -9.25 16.17
CA GLU A 19 8.18 -9.71 17.20
C GLU A 19 6.91 -8.92 17.54
N ALA A 20 5.82 -9.63 17.45
CA ALA A 20 4.40 -9.30 17.57
C ALA A 20 3.90 -8.79 18.95
N GLN A 21 4.73 -8.21 19.79
CA GLN A 21 4.32 -7.83 21.16
C GLN A 21 4.22 -6.30 21.44
N TYR A 22 4.60 -5.43 20.49
CA TYR A 22 4.59 -3.97 20.71
C TYR A 22 3.94 -3.17 19.56
N THR A 23 2.82 -3.64 18.99
CA THR A 23 2.38 -3.22 17.65
C THR A 23 1.40 -2.05 17.57
N ASP A 24 0.89 -1.50 18.66
CA ASP A 24 -0.16 -0.48 18.57
C ASP A 24 0.36 0.93 18.18
N HIS A 25 1.64 1.22 18.44
CA HIS A 25 2.27 2.50 18.07
C HIS A 25 3.06 2.48 16.76
N LEU A 26 3.28 1.31 16.16
CA LEU A 26 4.14 1.12 15.00
C LEU A 26 3.77 1.92 13.75
N PRO A 27 2.48 2.12 13.40
CA PRO A 27 2.13 2.89 12.20
C PRO A 27 2.51 4.35 12.30
N VAL A 28 2.29 4.97 13.47
CA VAL A 28 2.61 6.39 13.72
C VAL A 28 4.11 6.60 13.74
N LEU A 29 4.84 5.81 14.52
CA LEU A 29 6.30 5.87 14.59
C LEU A 29 6.93 5.52 13.23
N GLY A 30 6.37 4.54 12.53
CA GLY A 30 6.80 4.17 11.18
C GLY A 30 6.59 5.28 10.15
N ALA A 31 5.49 6.02 10.22
CA ALA A 31 5.22 7.15 9.36
C ALA A 31 6.19 8.31 9.60
N VAL A 32 6.46 8.64 10.87
CA VAL A 32 7.42 9.68 11.25
C VAL A 32 8.83 9.29 10.77
N ALA A 33 9.29 8.09 11.09
CA ALA A 33 10.61 7.60 10.68
C ALA A 33 10.74 7.54 9.13
N ALA A 34 9.70 7.16 8.40
CA ALA A 34 9.69 7.16 6.95
C ALA A 34 9.83 8.58 6.36
N ARG A 35 9.15 9.58 6.96
CA ARG A 35 9.28 10.98 6.54
C ARG A 35 10.70 11.51 6.76
N GLU A 36 11.27 11.25 7.92
CA GLU A 36 12.66 11.62 8.24
C GLU A 36 13.65 10.96 7.29
N ARG A 37 13.46 9.66 7.00
CA ARG A 37 14.31 8.92 6.07
C ARG A 37 14.22 9.46 4.65
N LEU A 38 13.03 9.78 4.14
CA LEU A 38 12.86 10.39 2.82
C LEU A 38 13.54 11.77 2.73
N ALA A 39 13.43 12.59 3.79
CA ALA A 39 14.12 13.87 3.85
C ALA A 39 15.65 13.71 3.88
N GLY A 40 16.16 12.75 4.67
CA GLY A 40 17.58 12.44 4.73
C GLY A 40 18.15 11.94 3.40
N LEU A 41 17.41 11.07 2.70
CA LEU A 41 17.80 10.60 1.38
C LEU A 41 17.84 11.74 0.34
N GLU A 42 16.88 12.65 0.34
CA GLU A 42 16.89 13.80 -0.56
C GLU A 42 18.11 14.68 -0.33
N HIS A 43 18.45 14.94 0.92
CA HIS A 43 19.63 15.72 1.29
C HIS A 43 20.93 15.04 0.84
N GLU A 44 21.01 13.72 0.98
CA GLU A 44 22.14 12.91 0.52
C GLU A 44 22.29 12.96 -1.02
N TYR A 45 21.18 12.81 -1.76
CA TYR A 45 21.22 12.93 -3.21
C TYR A 45 21.59 14.33 -3.68
N ASP A 46 21.09 15.39 -3.01
CA ASP A 46 21.49 16.77 -3.33
C ASP A 46 22.99 17.01 -3.10
N ARG A 47 23.57 16.40 -2.04
CA ARG A 47 25.01 16.43 -1.77
C ARG A 47 25.80 15.73 -2.88
N ARG A 48 25.42 14.49 -3.23
CA ARG A 48 26.09 13.69 -4.27
C ARG A 48 26.03 14.33 -5.65
N VAL A 49 24.90 14.94 -5.99
CA VAL A 49 24.79 15.70 -7.26
C VAL A 49 25.75 16.87 -7.27
N ARG A 50 25.84 17.66 -6.19
CA ARG A 50 26.79 18.79 -6.10
C ARG A 50 28.24 18.33 -6.21
N GLU A 51 28.61 17.29 -5.47
CA GLU A 51 29.98 16.72 -5.51
C GLU A 51 30.35 16.25 -6.92
N ALA A 52 29.51 15.41 -7.54
CA ALA A 52 29.76 14.88 -8.88
C ALA A 52 29.76 15.99 -9.96
N SER A 53 28.91 17.01 -9.82
CA SER A 53 28.86 18.15 -10.77
C SER A 53 30.09 19.06 -10.66
N SER A 54 30.77 19.09 -9.53
CA SER A 54 32.01 19.86 -9.38
C SER A 54 33.21 19.18 -10.06
N GLU A 55 33.16 17.86 -10.23
CA GLU A 55 34.21 17.08 -10.91
C GLU A 55 34.03 17.11 -12.43
N ASP A 56 32.85 16.71 -12.92
CA ASP A 56 32.49 16.72 -14.35
C ASP A 56 30.96 16.89 -14.51
N PRO A 57 30.48 18.10 -14.83
CA PRO A 57 29.02 18.37 -14.94
C PRO A 57 28.32 17.55 -16.02
N GLU A 58 29.02 17.13 -17.07
CA GLU A 58 28.43 16.41 -18.21
C GLU A 58 28.53 14.87 -18.06
N ALA A 59 29.19 14.38 -17.02
CA ALA A 59 29.34 12.97 -16.80
C ALA A 59 27.98 12.23 -16.80
N SER A 60 27.98 11.04 -17.38
CA SER A 60 26.80 10.18 -17.40
C SER A 60 26.32 9.85 -15.96
N ARG A 61 27.25 9.80 -15.01
CA ARG A 61 26.98 9.62 -13.58
C ARG A 61 26.15 10.79 -13.00
N VAL A 62 26.46 12.04 -13.36
CA VAL A 62 25.69 13.21 -12.89
C VAL A 62 24.26 13.15 -13.41
N ARG A 63 24.08 12.84 -14.69
CA ARG A 63 22.74 12.67 -15.28
C ARG A 63 21.93 11.56 -14.60
N ALA A 64 22.58 10.46 -14.23
CA ALA A 64 21.93 9.39 -13.48
C ALA A 64 21.49 9.85 -12.07
N LEU A 65 22.39 10.50 -11.32
CA LEU A 65 22.09 11.01 -9.97
C LEU A 65 20.98 12.08 -9.98
N VAL A 66 20.96 12.97 -10.97
CA VAL A 66 19.90 13.96 -11.13
C VAL A 66 18.55 13.29 -11.37
N ARG A 67 18.49 12.29 -12.26
CA ARG A 67 17.27 11.53 -12.52
C ARG A 67 16.78 10.80 -11.28
N ASP A 68 17.67 10.15 -10.55
CA ASP A 68 17.32 9.40 -9.33
C ASP A 68 16.80 10.36 -8.24
N ARG A 69 17.41 11.53 -8.09
CA ARG A 69 16.94 12.60 -7.21
C ARG A 69 15.53 13.08 -7.59
N GLU A 70 15.26 13.27 -8.87
CA GLU A 70 13.92 13.66 -9.34
C GLU A 70 12.87 12.59 -9.07
N GLN A 71 13.23 11.32 -9.24
CA GLN A 71 12.35 10.21 -8.89
C GLN A 71 12.09 10.15 -7.38
N LEU A 72 13.10 10.40 -6.55
CA LEU A 72 12.94 10.47 -5.09
C LEU A 72 12.03 11.64 -4.70
N ARG A 73 12.17 12.80 -5.30
CA ARG A 73 11.28 13.96 -5.07
C ARG A 73 9.84 13.65 -5.46
N ALA A 74 9.63 13.01 -6.59
CA ALA A 74 8.30 12.57 -7.02
C ALA A 74 7.69 11.54 -6.05
N LEU A 75 8.49 10.58 -5.56
CA LEU A 75 8.08 9.64 -4.54
C LEU A 75 7.71 10.35 -3.23
N ARG A 76 8.55 11.28 -2.78
CA ARG A 76 8.31 12.05 -1.56
C ARG A 76 7.03 12.89 -1.67
N SER A 77 6.82 13.60 -2.76
CA SER A 77 5.61 14.41 -2.97
C SER A 77 4.32 13.57 -2.95
N PHE A 78 4.40 12.32 -3.41
CA PHE A 78 3.29 11.37 -3.33
C PHE A 78 3.11 10.82 -1.91
N ALA A 79 4.20 10.43 -1.24
CA ALA A 79 4.15 9.75 0.05
C ALA A 79 3.88 10.69 1.23
N GLU A 80 4.40 11.92 1.19
CA GLU A 80 4.34 12.89 2.29
C GLU A 80 2.93 13.15 2.82
N PRO A 81 1.89 13.40 1.98
CA PRO A 81 0.53 13.62 2.48
C PRO A 81 -0.07 12.37 3.13
N ILE A 82 0.35 11.17 2.70
CA ILE A 82 -0.11 9.90 3.26
C ILE A 82 0.54 9.67 4.63
N LEU A 83 1.85 9.85 4.69
CA LEU A 83 2.61 9.68 5.93
C LEU A 83 2.24 10.73 6.97
N ALA A 84 1.96 11.97 6.55
CA ALA A 84 1.48 13.03 7.44
C ALA A 84 0.14 12.65 8.08
N GLU A 85 -0.83 12.19 7.29
CA GLU A 85 -2.12 11.72 7.81
C GLU A 85 -1.95 10.55 8.78
N MET A 86 -1.07 9.59 8.47
CA MET A 86 -0.82 8.44 9.33
C MET A 86 -0.09 8.81 10.63
N ALA A 87 0.75 9.84 10.61
CA ALA A 87 1.44 10.32 11.80
C ALA A 87 0.50 10.95 12.85
N GLU A 88 -0.66 11.42 12.42
CA GLU A 88 -1.70 11.98 13.30
C GLU A 88 -2.60 10.91 13.94
N TRP A 89 -2.47 9.65 13.55
CA TRP A 89 -3.31 8.58 14.08
C TRP A 89 -3.01 8.32 15.55
N GLN A 90 -4.05 8.22 16.36
CA GLN A 90 -3.92 7.86 17.77
C GLN A 90 -3.84 6.33 17.91
N THR A 91 -3.31 5.88 19.03
CA THR A 91 -3.14 4.44 19.33
C THR A 91 -4.47 3.70 19.38
N ALA A 92 -5.49 4.36 19.96
CA ALA A 92 -6.85 3.86 20.03
C ALA A 92 -7.83 5.02 19.87
N GLN A 93 -8.85 4.81 19.08
CA GLN A 93 -9.90 5.79 18.81
C GLN A 93 -11.21 5.07 18.47
N THR A 94 -12.30 5.78 18.25
CA THR A 94 -13.56 5.14 17.90
C THR A 94 -13.51 4.52 16.49
N TRP A 95 -14.38 3.55 16.24
CA TRP A 95 -14.57 3.02 14.87
C TRP A 95 -14.85 4.13 13.86
N GLY A 96 -15.68 5.11 14.23
CA GLY A 96 -16.00 6.24 13.36
C GLY A 96 -14.78 7.06 12.95
N ASP A 97 -13.86 7.30 13.89
CA ASP A 97 -12.61 8.01 13.61
C ASP A 97 -11.71 7.21 12.66
N TRP A 98 -11.57 5.89 12.89
CA TRP A 98 -10.83 5.00 11.99
C TRP A 98 -11.41 4.95 10.59
N LEU A 99 -12.74 4.77 10.47
CA LEU A 99 -13.41 4.75 9.18
C LEU A 99 -13.19 6.05 8.42
N SER A 100 -13.31 7.20 9.11
CA SER A 100 -13.09 8.53 8.54
C SER A 100 -11.64 8.73 8.09
N ALA A 101 -10.66 8.30 8.91
CA ALA A 101 -9.25 8.38 8.56
C ALA A 101 -8.91 7.54 7.32
N ILE A 102 -9.42 6.30 7.25
CA ILE A 102 -9.21 5.41 6.11
C ILE A 102 -9.95 5.92 4.86
N GLU A 103 -11.15 6.48 5.01
CA GLU A 103 -11.92 7.07 3.89
C GLU A 103 -11.19 8.28 3.29
N ARG A 104 -10.51 9.11 4.09
CA ARG A 104 -9.67 10.22 3.60
C ARG A 104 -8.43 9.74 2.83
N LEU A 105 -7.82 8.62 3.27
CA LEU A 105 -6.65 8.05 2.59
C LEU A 105 -6.99 7.31 1.30
N ALA A 106 -8.15 6.65 1.23
CA ALA A 106 -8.50 5.76 0.13
C ALA A 106 -8.36 6.42 -1.26
N PRO A 107 -8.83 7.66 -1.53
CA PRO A 107 -8.66 8.30 -2.84
C PRO A 107 -7.21 8.65 -3.19
N ARG A 108 -6.35 8.81 -2.20
CA ARG A 108 -4.93 9.14 -2.41
C ARG A 108 -4.10 7.92 -2.78
N VAL A 109 -4.51 6.75 -2.30
CA VAL A 109 -3.72 5.50 -2.41
C VAL A 109 -4.28 4.56 -3.47
N LEU A 110 -5.58 4.65 -3.78
CA LEU A 110 -6.29 3.74 -4.66
C LEU A 110 -6.72 4.44 -5.95
N ALA A 111 -6.50 3.76 -7.08
CA ALA A 111 -7.01 4.24 -8.37
C ALA A 111 -8.55 4.16 -8.48
N LYS A 112 -9.20 3.29 -7.71
CA LYS A 112 -10.66 3.10 -7.67
C LYS A 112 -11.10 2.89 -6.22
N PRO A 113 -11.25 3.95 -5.43
CA PRO A 113 -11.57 3.89 -4.00
C PRO A 113 -13.03 3.50 -3.72
N GLU A 114 -13.94 3.63 -4.69
CA GLU A 114 -15.39 3.57 -4.48
C GLU A 114 -15.84 2.26 -3.83
N ARG A 115 -15.18 1.14 -4.18
CA ARG A 115 -15.48 -0.19 -3.61
C ARG A 115 -15.07 -0.28 -2.14
N VAL A 116 -13.89 0.23 -1.83
CA VAL A 116 -13.37 0.27 -0.45
C VAL A 116 -14.24 1.19 0.40
N VAL A 117 -14.52 2.39 -0.08
CA VAL A 117 -15.40 3.36 0.59
C VAL A 117 -16.79 2.76 0.87
N ARG A 118 -17.34 1.97 -0.04
CA ARG A 118 -18.61 1.27 0.18
C ARG A 118 -18.52 0.31 1.36
N VAL A 119 -17.47 -0.52 1.44
CA VAL A 119 -17.27 -1.43 2.56
C VAL A 119 -17.10 -0.69 3.88
N LEU A 120 -16.38 0.45 3.87
CA LEU A 120 -16.23 1.27 5.07
C LEU A 120 -17.61 1.82 5.53
N ARG A 121 -18.44 2.27 4.63
CA ARG A 121 -19.78 2.77 4.94
C ARG A 121 -20.72 1.70 5.48
N GLU A 122 -20.57 0.45 5.08
CA GLU A 122 -21.31 -0.67 5.66
C GLU A 122 -21.00 -0.87 7.15
N LEU A 123 -19.83 -0.40 7.61
CA LEU A 123 -19.39 -0.44 9.01
C LEU A 123 -19.78 0.82 9.80
N ALA A 124 -20.43 1.80 9.18
CA ALA A 124 -20.86 3.03 9.85
C ALA A 124 -21.72 2.82 11.12
N PRO A 125 -22.57 1.77 11.23
CA PRO A 125 -23.28 1.49 12.47
C PRO A 125 -22.40 1.21 13.69
N LEU A 126 -21.10 0.83 13.47
CA LEU A 126 -20.12 0.59 14.52
C LEU A 126 -19.44 1.87 15.01
N SER A 127 -19.70 3.03 14.42
CA SER A 127 -18.95 4.28 14.63
C SER A 127 -18.83 4.71 16.08
N ALA A 128 -19.82 4.42 16.92
CA ALA A 128 -19.81 4.78 18.34
C ALA A 128 -19.00 3.81 19.23
N ILE A 129 -18.55 2.68 18.66
CA ILE A 129 -17.79 1.68 19.39
C ILE A 129 -16.34 2.14 19.55
N GLY A 130 -15.79 2.05 20.73
CA GLY A 130 -14.39 2.37 21.02
C GLY A 130 -14.14 2.52 22.53
N PRO A 131 -12.87 2.70 22.89
CA PRO A 131 -11.70 2.81 22.00
C PRO A 131 -11.31 1.46 21.36
N VAL A 132 -10.94 1.48 20.07
CA VAL A 132 -10.44 0.32 19.30
C VAL A 132 -9.04 0.60 18.77
N SER A 133 -8.18 -0.40 18.81
CA SER A 133 -6.83 -0.32 18.26
C SER A 133 -6.83 -0.50 16.74
N LEU A 134 -5.78 0.00 16.07
CA LEU A 134 -5.60 -0.23 14.62
C LEU A 134 -5.50 -1.72 14.27
N ARG A 135 -5.00 -2.55 15.20
CA ARG A 135 -4.92 -3.99 15.02
C ARG A 135 -6.31 -4.61 14.87
N GLU A 136 -7.24 -4.26 15.77
CA GLU A 136 -8.62 -4.74 15.71
C GLU A 136 -9.31 -4.28 14.42
N VAL A 137 -9.11 -3.01 14.03
CA VAL A 137 -9.62 -2.48 12.76
C VAL A 137 -9.08 -3.27 11.58
N ARG A 138 -7.79 -3.56 11.55
CA ARG A 138 -7.14 -4.36 10.51
C ARG A 138 -7.72 -5.78 10.46
N ASP A 139 -7.89 -6.42 11.60
CA ASP A 139 -8.38 -7.80 11.68
C ASP A 139 -9.82 -7.91 11.16
N VAL A 140 -10.65 -6.90 11.36
CA VAL A 140 -12.02 -6.81 10.81
C VAL A 140 -12.02 -6.44 9.32
N LEU A 141 -11.19 -5.49 8.89
CA LEU A 141 -11.20 -5.01 7.50
C LEU A 141 -10.50 -5.95 6.53
N THR A 142 -9.42 -6.65 6.96
CA THR A 142 -8.63 -7.50 6.06
C THR A 142 -9.47 -8.55 5.33
N PRO A 143 -10.31 -9.38 5.98
CA PRO A 143 -11.12 -10.36 5.27
C PRO A 143 -12.15 -9.72 4.33
N ARG A 144 -12.73 -8.58 4.71
CA ARG A 144 -13.72 -7.86 3.90
C ARG A 144 -13.10 -7.24 2.66
N LEU A 145 -11.94 -6.60 2.79
CA LEU A 145 -11.21 -6.00 1.69
C LEU A 145 -10.58 -7.05 0.76
N SER A 146 -10.12 -8.17 1.31
CA SER A 146 -9.57 -9.29 0.53
C SER A 146 -10.64 -9.94 -0.34
N SER A 147 -11.91 -9.90 0.05
CA SER A 147 -13.03 -10.41 -0.76
C SER A 147 -13.39 -9.48 -1.93
N LEU A 148 -12.90 -8.24 -1.95
CA LEU A 148 -13.08 -7.31 -3.07
C LEU A 148 -12.21 -7.73 -4.25
N THR A 149 -12.53 -8.87 -4.85
CA THR A 149 -11.84 -9.34 -6.05
C THR A 149 -12.08 -8.39 -7.21
N HIS A 150 -11.03 -8.19 -8.00
CA HIS A 150 -11.15 -7.46 -9.25
C HIS A 150 -12.03 -8.28 -10.20
N GLU A 151 -13.21 -7.78 -10.52
CA GLU A 151 -14.06 -8.41 -11.52
C GLU A 151 -13.31 -8.42 -12.86
N PRO A 152 -13.03 -9.59 -13.44
CA PRO A 152 -12.33 -9.63 -14.73
C PRO A 152 -13.15 -8.85 -15.75
N PRO A 153 -12.50 -8.10 -16.67
CA PRO A 153 -13.23 -7.34 -17.68
C PRO A 153 -14.18 -8.27 -18.42
N ARG A 154 -15.41 -7.82 -18.68
CA ARG A 154 -16.53 -8.59 -19.27
C ARG A 154 -16.22 -9.35 -20.58
N ARG A 155 -15.15 -8.98 -21.28
CA ARG A 155 -14.69 -9.69 -22.49
C ARG A 155 -13.93 -10.95 -22.07
N ARG A 156 -14.62 -12.09 -22.05
CA ARG A 156 -14.08 -13.40 -21.64
C ARG A 156 -13.44 -14.21 -22.79
N HIS A 157 -13.57 -13.77 -24.04
CA HIS A 157 -13.04 -14.48 -25.19
C HIS A 157 -11.57 -14.12 -25.46
N GLY A 158 -10.76 -15.11 -25.84
CA GLY A 158 -9.35 -14.92 -26.15
C GLY A 158 -8.42 -14.72 -24.95
N ARG A 159 -8.80 -15.17 -23.75
CA ARG A 159 -7.97 -15.07 -22.53
C ARG A 159 -7.75 -16.42 -21.90
N VAL A 160 -6.54 -16.61 -21.37
CA VAL A 160 -6.19 -17.76 -20.54
C VAL A 160 -6.51 -17.42 -19.09
N PHE A 161 -7.23 -18.30 -18.42
CA PHE A 161 -7.45 -18.24 -16.97
C PHE A 161 -6.31 -18.99 -16.28
N VAL A 162 -5.61 -18.31 -15.38
CA VAL A 162 -4.59 -18.92 -14.52
C VAL A 162 -5.06 -18.76 -13.07
N GLY A 163 -5.16 -19.86 -12.34
CA GLY A 163 -5.64 -19.81 -10.96
C GLY A 163 -5.65 -21.19 -10.31
N THR A 164 -6.02 -21.25 -9.05
CA THR A 164 -6.16 -22.50 -8.29
C THR A 164 -7.42 -23.25 -8.73
N PRO A 165 -7.51 -24.59 -8.49
CA PRO A 165 -8.72 -25.35 -8.72
C PRO A 165 -9.96 -24.77 -8.03
N SER A 166 -9.79 -24.22 -6.82
CA SER A 166 -10.87 -23.56 -6.07
C SER A 166 -11.38 -22.31 -6.77
N ALA A 167 -10.49 -21.51 -7.38
CA ALA A 167 -10.85 -20.31 -8.15
C ALA A 167 -11.51 -20.64 -9.50
N ALA A 168 -11.34 -21.86 -9.99
CA ALA A 168 -11.93 -22.37 -11.23
C ALA A 168 -13.34 -22.98 -11.02
N ARG A 169 -13.75 -23.18 -9.76
CA ARG A 169 -15.04 -23.82 -9.45
C ARG A 169 -16.21 -23.05 -10.09
N GLY A 170 -17.12 -23.77 -10.73
CA GLY A 170 -18.28 -23.21 -11.43
C GLY A 170 -17.97 -22.54 -12.77
N ARG A 171 -16.75 -22.74 -13.34
CA ARG A 171 -16.38 -22.24 -14.66
C ARG A 171 -16.23 -23.39 -15.65
N SER A 172 -16.63 -23.16 -16.91
CA SER A 172 -16.43 -24.09 -18.01
C SER A 172 -15.21 -23.66 -18.84
N PHE A 173 -14.34 -24.62 -19.16
CA PHE A 173 -13.17 -24.41 -20.01
C PHE A 173 -13.16 -25.40 -21.14
N LYS A 174 -12.73 -24.99 -22.35
CA LYS A 174 -12.53 -25.90 -23.49
C LYS A 174 -11.29 -26.76 -23.30
N VAL A 175 -10.26 -26.22 -22.70
CA VAL A 175 -8.98 -26.89 -22.43
C VAL A 175 -8.50 -26.46 -21.04
N VAL A 176 -8.00 -27.43 -20.26
CA VAL A 176 -7.44 -27.20 -18.92
C VAL A 176 -6.05 -27.83 -18.86
N PHE A 177 -5.07 -27.07 -18.46
CA PHE A 177 -3.73 -27.54 -18.12
C PHE A 177 -3.55 -27.51 -16.60
N VAL A 178 -3.21 -28.64 -16.00
CA VAL A 178 -2.95 -28.76 -14.57
C VAL A 178 -1.51 -29.19 -14.36
N PRO A 179 -0.56 -28.29 -14.17
CA PRO A 179 0.83 -28.66 -13.91
C PRO A 179 0.97 -29.23 -12.50
N GLY A 180 1.91 -30.17 -12.34
CA GLY A 180 2.24 -30.73 -11.01
C GLY A 180 1.39 -31.92 -10.56
N LEU A 181 0.60 -32.52 -11.44
CA LEU A 181 -0.10 -33.80 -11.17
C LEU A 181 0.81 -35.03 -11.38
N ALA A 182 2.11 -34.90 -11.20
CA ALA A 182 3.00 -36.05 -11.20
C ALA A 182 2.83 -36.83 -9.91
N GLU A 183 2.58 -38.13 -10.02
CA GLU A 183 2.67 -39.06 -8.89
C GLU A 183 4.11 -39.06 -8.35
N ARG A 184 4.27 -39.02 -7.05
CA ARG A 184 5.56 -39.19 -6.36
C ARG A 184 5.81 -40.67 -6.13
#